data_07cf8ab6cc6c42c197bbf26e6a0b10c7
#
_entry.id   07cf8ab6cc6c42c197bbf26e6a0b10c7
#
_cell.length_a   1.000
_cell.length_b   1.000
_cell.length_c   1.000
_cell.angle_alpha   90.00
_cell.angle_beta   90.00
_cell.angle_gamma   90.00
#
_symmetry.space_group_name_H-M   'P 1'
#
loop_
_entity.id
_entity.type
_entity.pdbx_description
1 polymer ?
#
loop_
_entity_poly.entity_id
_entity_poly.type
_entity_poly.pdbx_seq_one_letter_code
_entity_poly.pdbx_strand_id
1 'polypeptide(L)'
;MPRRPHKLATALLALASFAAGAHRPVMAGAAGEWRHAVNGQAGGGVQAAGPKFRLVRAMSGTKGSERGGQYIIEDPRSTFYVPDDRQIIVYLEWEGPQGPHHLEGFWKTPEGKVASLSDFNYDAKQTRFGAYWTIPLPEKVGPGMWSFEARIDGELAASYTFQIVLSPRPAGAISTRRLFTPSEIYQRALSATVTVEKVGESGQDLSTASGFVVASHAVLTSFQAIDGAHAVRLIFEDGQERVTDRVAAWDRREDWAVVIFDGAGPAALPSAPANSVLVGDRCFTLNVSSNKGRVLIDGNVIGVRDWPEVGKRWSVSFEVSPRADGMPLLDEYGEAAGIVVRGSLLPGSVSLDALHFRPTNLLQAGGTVNEILVEPMDSIHLPSEQAGAVTLASLKEGGSFTPPLAGDENVETADIGTSVEKKGVYPVVNGEKFEFSRHDGDVAALVVWAPKGKIRSDVSFGIYGLDNREVIRTKPAPMKSGPGQRKFTSWRVDISTLPPATYRLDVLLGGVPAWRTYFRVVP
;
A
#
# COMPACT_ATOMS: atom_id res chain seq x y z
N MET A 1 -3.49 21.16 46.10
CA MET A 1 -2.31 20.31 45.99
C MET A 1 -1.82 20.42 44.54
N PRO A 2 -0.63 20.98 44.26
CA PRO A 2 -0.15 21.19 42.90
C PRO A 2 0.43 19.87 42.37
N ARG A 3 -0.01 19.50 41.16
CA ARG A 3 0.54 18.37 40.38
C ARG A 3 1.97 18.72 39.93
N ARG A 4 2.93 17.89 40.26
CA ARG A 4 4.32 18.00 39.79
C ARG A 4 4.40 17.64 38.30
N PRO A 5 5.18 18.38 37.50
CA PRO A 5 5.40 18.06 36.11
C PRO A 5 6.30 16.81 35.95
N HIS A 6 5.94 15.93 35.02
CA HIS A 6 6.77 14.81 34.60
C HIS A 6 8.03 15.35 33.90
N LYS A 7 9.20 15.02 34.41
CA LYS A 7 10.48 15.35 33.77
C LYS A 7 10.71 14.39 32.61
N LEU A 8 10.62 14.90 31.40
CA LEU A 8 11.31 14.26 30.26
C LEU A 8 12.80 14.47 30.44
N ALA A 9 13.57 13.39 30.31
CA ALA A 9 15.03 13.47 30.40
C ALA A 9 15.59 14.11 29.13
N THR A 10 16.07 15.33 29.26
CA THR A 10 16.83 16.01 28.21
C THR A 10 18.26 15.54 28.31
N ALA A 11 18.74 14.75 27.35
CA ALA A 11 20.17 14.45 27.23
C ALA A 11 20.87 15.67 26.63
N LEU A 12 21.51 16.47 27.46
CA LEU A 12 22.41 17.53 27.03
C LEU A 12 23.73 16.89 26.57
N LEU A 13 24.03 17.02 25.26
CA LEU A 13 25.30 16.58 24.68
C LEU A 13 26.45 17.45 25.19
N ALA A 14 27.44 16.82 25.81
CA ALA A 14 28.75 17.44 26.05
C ALA A 14 29.45 17.63 24.71
N LEU A 15 29.89 18.86 24.43
CA LEU A 15 30.74 19.21 23.29
C LEU A 15 32.06 18.42 23.37
N ALA A 16 32.25 17.45 22.48
CA ALA A 16 33.56 16.88 22.23
C ALA A 16 34.28 17.69 21.13
N SER A 17 35.23 18.46 21.52
CA SER A 17 36.14 19.19 20.65
C SER A 17 36.96 18.19 19.83
N PHE A 18 36.92 18.30 18.50
CA PHE A 18 37.83 17.56 17.61
C PHE A 18 39.25 18.12 17.73
N ALA A 19 40.11 17.39 18.43
CA ALA A 19 41.55 17.53 18.32
C ALA A 19 42.09 16.38 17.45
N ALA A 20 42.72 16.74 16.34
CA ALA A 20 43.41 15.80 15.46
C ALA A 20 44.59 15.17 16.17
N GLY A 21 44.55 13.87 16.40
CA GLY A 21 45.68 13.09 16.91
C GLY A 21 45.86 11.83 16.07
N ALA A 22 46.95 11.79 15.31
CA ALA A 22 47.36 10.65 14.52
C ALA A 22 47.83 9.50 15.41
N HIS A 23 47.29 8.30 15.26
CA HIS A 23 47.94 7.04 15.61
C HIS A 23 47.65 5.91 14.62
N ARG A 24 48.74 5.21 14.30
CA ARG A 24 48.91 4.17 13.28
C ARG A 24 48.24 2.84 13.66
N PRO A 25 48.10 1.94 12.68
CA PRO A 25 47.26 0.75 12.79
C PRO A 25 48.00 -0.44 13.42
N VAL A 26 47.26 -1.28 14.11
CA VAL A 26 47.68 -2.66 14.41
C VAL A 26 46.77 -3.61 13.62
N MET A 27 47.46 -4.36 12.75
CA MET A 27 46.84 -5.46 12.00
C MET A 27 46.69 -6.68 12.94
N ALA A 28 45.53 -7.33 12.89
CA ALA A 28 45.42 -8.78 13.07
C ALA A 28 44.12 -9.27 12.45
N GLY A 29 44.27 -10.16 11.48
CA GLY A 29 43.18 -10.80 10.77
C GLY A 29 42.61 -11.97 11.53
N ALA A 30 41.40 -12.34 11.15
CA ALA A 30 40.94 -13.72 11.06
C ALA A 30 39.66 -13.76 10.24
N ALA A 31 39.74 -14.40 9.09
CA ALA A 31 38.59 -14.85 8.30
C ALA A 31 37.89 -15.98 9.07
N GLY A 32 36.59 -15.87 9.23
CA GLY A 32 35.73 -16.93 9.78
C GLY A 32 34.56 -17.19 8.83
N GLU A 33 34.70 -18.29 8.10
CA GLU A 33 33.64 -18.87 7.26
C GLU A 33 32.42 -19.24 8.09
N TRP A 34 31.22 -18.83 7.64
CA TRP A 34 29.97 -19.34 8.14
C TRP A 34 29.49 -20.48 7.26
N ARG A 35 29.66 -21.71 7.73
CA ARG A 35 29.05 -22.91 7.14
C ARG A 35 27.67 -23.14 7.75
N HIS A 36 26.70 -23.41 6.86
CA HIS A 36 25.38 -23.92 7.21
C HIS A 36 25.47 -25.25 7.97
N ALA A 37 24.75 -25.35 9.09
CA ALA A 37 24.39 -26.61 9.70
C ALA A 37 22.87 -26.77 9.68
N VAL A 38 22.39 -27.61 8.78
CA VAL A 38 21.04 -28.20 8.83
C VAL A 38 21.13 -29.40 9.76
N ASN A 39 20.34 -29.43 10.82
CA ASN A 39 19.86 -30.70 11.40
C ASN A 39 18.56 -30.46 12.17
N GLY A 40 17.54 -31.19 11.74
CA GLY A 40 16.23 -31.19 12.36
C GLY A 40 16.18 -31.95 13.67
N GLN A 41 15.28 -31.52 14.54
CA GLN A 41 14.45 -32.40 15.35
C GLN A 41 13.21 -31.66 15.84
N ALA A 42 12.08 -32.34 15.77
CA ALA A 42 10.76 -31.88 16.17
C ALA A 42 10.65 -31.65 17.68
N GLY A 43 9.88 -30.67 18.08
CA GLY A 43 9.39 -30.59 19.45
C GLY A 43 9.14 -29.16 19.94
N GLY A 44 7.88 -28.75 20.06
CA GLY A 44 7.44 -27.62 20.88
C GLY A 44 7.39 -26.28 20.12
N GLY A 45 6.19 -25.92 19.67
CA GLY A 45 5.95 -24.59 19.10
C GLY A 45 6.17 -23.50 20.13
N VAL A 46 7.33 -22.86 20.06
CA VAL A 46 7.54 -21.53 20.65
C VAL A 46 6.97 -20.56 19.62
N GLN A 47 5.79 -19.99 19.92
CA GLN A 47 5.36 -18.76 19.24
C GLN A 47 6.52 -17.78 19.35
N ALA A 48 7.08 -17.37 18.22
CA ALA A 48 8.04 -16.28 18.19
C ALA A 48 7.33 -15.05 18.78
N ALA A 49 7.74 -14.61 19.95
CA ALA A 49 7.28 -13.37 20.54
C ALA A 49 7.59 -12.27 19.52
N GLY A 50 6.59 -11.46 19.16
CA GLY A 50 6.80 -10.28 18.31
C GLY A 50 7.86 -9.36 18.93
N PRO A 51 8.37 -8.37 18.16
CA PRO A 51 9.43 -7.50 18.66
C PRO A 51 9.00 -6.85 19.96
N LYS A 52 9.91 -6.86 20.95
CA LYS A 52 9.68 -6.32 22.30
C LYS A 52 9.26 -4.85 22.28
N PHE A 53 9.75 -4.09 21.28
CA PHE A 53 9.42 -2.68 21.04
C PHE A 53 8.88 -2.51 19.63
N ARG A 54 7.71 -1.92 19.51
CA ARG A 54 7.08 -1.60 18.22
C ARG A 54 7.23 -0.11 17.96
N LEU A 55 7.91 0.26 16.89
CA LEU A 55 8.01 1.65 16.44
C LEU A 55 6.62 2.16 16.05
N VAL A 56 6.20 3.28 16.61
CA VAL A 56 4.91 3.93 16.36
C VAL A 56 5.07 5.16 15.49
N ARG A 57 6.19 5.90 15.69
CA ARG A 57 6.45 7.16 14.98
C ARG A 57 7.95 7.37 14.80
N ALA A 58 8.33 7.88 13.64
CA ALA A 58 9.67 8.34 13.33
C ALA A 58 9.59 9.66 12.55
N MET A 59 10.29 10.69 13.03
CA MET A 59 10.27 12.02 12.41
C MET A 59 11.63 12.68 12.54
N SER A 60 11.99 13.53 11.57
CA SER A 60 13.13 14.41 11.69
C SER A 60 12.81 15.85 11.31
N GLY A 61 13.61 16.79 11.79
CA GLY A 61 13.48 18.22 11.53
C GLY A 61 14.65 18.98 12.11
N THR A 62 14.58 20.31 12.11
CA THR A 62 15.61 21.17 12.72
C THR A 62 15.11 21.87 13.97
N LYS A 63 13.78 21.86 14.20
CA LYS A 63 13.14 22.49 15.36
C LYS A 63 12.17 21.52 16.01
N GLY A 64 12.09 21.56 17.34
CA GLY A 64 11.14 20.78 18.09
C GLY A 64 10.85 21.40 19.44
N SER A 65 9.69 21.12 20.00
CA SER A 65 9.25 21.61 21.31
C SER A 65 8.37 20.58 22.02
N GLU A 66 8.29 20.71 23.33
CA GLU A 66 7.35 19.94 24.14
C GLU A 66 5.99 20.64 24.21
N ARG A 67 4.93 19.92 23.88
CA ARG A 67 3.55 20.39 24.06
C ARG A 67 2.68 19.27 24.64
N GLY A 68 2.03 19.56 25.74
CA GLY A 68 1.12 18.59 26.38
C GLY A 68 1.78 17.29 26.82
N GLY A 69 3.10 17.31 27.11
CA GLY A 69 3.85 16.12 27.52
C GLY A 69 4.34 15.25 26.35
N GLN A 70 4.18 15.72 25.11
CA GLN A 70 4.73 15.07 23.90
C GLN A 70 5.77 15.99 23.24
N TYR A 71 6.82 15.40 22.70
CA TYR A 71 7.78 16.12 21.86
C TYR A 71 7.25 16.19 20.43
N ILE A 72 7.28 17.38 19.85
CA ILE A 72 6.76 17.66 18.50
C ILE A 72 7.90 18.24 17.67
N ILE A 73 8.14 17.65 16.50
CA ILE A 73 8.98 18.27 15.47
C ILE A 73 8.15 19.36 14.79
N GLU A 74 8.61 20.61 14.85
CA GLU A 74 7.87 21.78 14.32
C GLU A 74 8.03 21.96 12.81
N ASP A 75 9.13 21.45 12.24
CA ASP A 75 9.50 21.58 10.83
C ASP A 75 9.92 20.25 10.22
N PRO A 76 9.02 19.24 10.22
CA PRO A 76 9.35 17.89 9.81
C PRO A 76 9.81 17.84 8.36
N ARG A 77 10.92 17.13 8.14
CA ARG A 77 11.53 16.90 6.83
C ARG A 77 12.56 15.79 6.92
N SER A 78 12.84 15.15 5.80
CA SER A 78 13.88 14.15 5.63
C SER A 78 15.06 14.64 4.78
N THR A 79 15.00 15.87 4.27
CA THR A 79 16.12 16.49 3.51
C THR A 79 16.58 17.75 4.22
N PHE A 80 17.90 17.84 4.45
CA PHE A 80 18.58 18.91 5.15
C PHE A 80 19.57 19.61 4.24
N TYR A 81 19.54 20.95 4.24
CA TYR A 81 20.35 21.79 3.36
C TYR A 81 21.44 22.52 4.15
N VAL A 82 22.69 22.27 3.83
CA VAL A 82 23.83 22.95 4.45
C VAL A 82 24.32 24.04 3.49
N PRO A 83 24.46 25.31 3.94
CA PRO A 83 24.62 25.74 5.34
C PRO A 83 23.32 26.20 6.06
N ASP A 84 22.14 26.12 5.44
CA ASP A 84 20.91 26.70 6.01
C ASP A 84 20.44 25.94 7.26
N ASP A 85 20.54 24.62 7.24
CA ASP A 85 20.25 23.78 8.40
C ASP A 85 21.50 23.62 9.27
N ARG A 86 21.36 23.82 10.56
CA ARG A 86 22.45 23.78 11.54
C ARG A 86 22.43 22.55 12.44
N GLN A 87 21.32 21.85 12.47
CA GLN A 87 21.13 20.62 13.25
C GLN A 87 20.05 19.74 12.63
N ILE A 88 20.11 18.46 12.99
CA ILE A 88 19.03 17.50 12.75
C ILE A 88 18.56 16.98 14.09
N ILE A 89 17.25 16.96 14.27
CA ILE A 89 16.57 16.31 15.38
C ILE A 89 15.84 15.08 14.79
N VAL A 90 16.06 13.90 15.37
CA VAL A 90 15.27 12.70 15.07
C VAL A 90 14.46 12.38 16.32
N TYR A 91 13.15 12.28 16.18
CA TYR A 91 12.21 11.86 17.21
C TYR A 91 11.63 10.50 16.85
N LEU A 92 11.67 9.58 17.80
CA LEU A 92 11.13 8.23 17.66
C LEU A 92 10.20 7.95 18.83
N GLU A 93 9.10 7.24 18.56
CA GLU A 93 8.10 6.86 19.55
C GLU A 93 7.79 5.35 19.41
N TRP A 94 7.72 4.65 20.52
CA TRP A 94 7.49 3.21 20.57
C TRP A 94 6.34 2.84 21.49
N GLU A 95 5.78 1.66 21.23
CA GLU A 95 5.03 0.87 22.21
C GLU A 95 5.90 -0.29 22.67
N GLY A 96 5.98 -0.44 24.00
CA GLY A 96 6.80 -1.47 24.63
C GLY A 96 6.55 -1.58 26.14
N PRO A 97 7.33 -2.42 26.84
CA PRO A 97 7.22 -2.56 28.27
C PRO A 97 7.49 -1.26 29.01
N GLN A 98 6.86 -1.09 30.17
CA GLN A 98 7.17 -0.01 31.10
C GLN A 98 8.41 -0.37 31.92
N GLY A 99 9.09 0.64 32.45
CA GLY A 99 10.25 0.48 33.32
C GLY A 99 11.53 1.14 32.77
N PRO A 100 12.68 0.84 33.40
CA PRO A 100 13.95 1.39 32.97
C PRO A 100 14.46 0.70 31.70
N HIS A 101 14.85 1.50 30.75
CA HIS A 101 15.46 1.07 29.48
C HIS A 101 16.75 1.85 29.22
N HIS A 102 17.69 1.23 28.52
CA HIS A 102 18.87 1.88 27.98
C HIS A 102 18.67 2.16 26.50
N LEU A 103 18.65 3.45 26.13
CA LEU A 103 18.46 3.91 24.76
C LEU A 103 19.80 4.36 24.16
N GLU A 104 20.10 3.88 22.98
CA GLU A 104 21.29 4.24 22.21
C GLU A 104 20.88 4.78 20.83
N GLY A 105 21.56 5.82 20.35
CA GLY A 105 21.33 6.42 19.04
C GLY A 105 22.63 6.51 18.24
N PHE A 106 22.64 5.91 17.05
CA PHE A 106 23.80 5.85 16.16
C PHE A 106 23.53 6.63 14.89
N TRP A 107 24.29 7.71 14.68
CA TRP A 107 24.27 8.46 13.44
C TRP A 107 25.28 7.88 12.48
N LYS A 108 24.85 7.45 11.29
CA LYS A 108 25.72 6.81 10.30
C LYS A 108 25.81 7.62 9.02
N THR A 109 27.02 7.73 8.51
CA THR A 109 27.30 8.37 7.22
C THR A 109 26.74 7.53 6.05
N PRO A 110 26.71 8.08 4.82
CA PRO A 110 26.32 7.32 3.62
C PRO A 110 27.13 6.03 3.40
N GLU A 111 28.36 5.98 3.90
CA GLU A 111 29.23 4.79 3.83
C GLU A 111 28.98 3.80 4.98
N GLY A 112 27.94 4.04 5.82
CA GLY A 112 27.57 3.19 6.95
C GLY A 112 28.49 3.32 8.19
N LYS A 113 29.40 4.30 8.22
CA LYS A 113 30.28 4.54 9.37
C LYS A 113 29.55 5.33 10.45
N VAL A 114 29.71 4.94 11.71
CA VAL A 114 29.18 5.70 12.84
C VAL A 114 29.90 7.04 12.96
N ALA A 115 29.18 8.12 12.72
CA ALA A 115 29.67 9.49 12.85
C ALA A 115 29.49 10.03 14.28
N SER A 116 28.43 9.61 14.96
CA SER A 116 28.14 9.99 16.35
C SER A 116 27.33 8.90 17.03
N LEU A 117 27.54 8.77 18.33
CA LEU A 117 26.78 7.88 19.22
C LEU A 117 26.37 8.70 20.45
N SER A 118 25.16 8.48 20.89
CA SER A 118 24.69 8.98 22.19
C SER A 118 23.80 7.93 22.86
N ASP A 119 23.88 7.83 24.16
CA ASP A 119 23.10 6.91 24.96
C ASP A 119 22.61 7.56 26.25
N PHE A 120 21.51 7.04 26.78
CA PHE A 120 20.95 7.48 28.06
C PHE A 120 19.98 6.43 28.63
N ASN A 121 19.80 6.48 29.94
CA ASN A 121 18.79 5.67 30.61
C ASN A 121 17.45 6.40 30.65
N TYR A 122 16.41 5.70 30.27
CA TYR A 122 15.03 6.20 30.22
C TYR A 122 14.10 5.29 31.02
N ASP A 123 13.29 5.89 31.88
CA ASP A 123 12.29 5.14 32.67
C ASP A 123 10.90 5.36 32.06
N ALA A 124 10.45 4.40 31.25
CA ALA A 124 9.16 4.43 30.55
C ALA A 124 8.00 4.30 31.55
N LYS A 125 7.30 5.39 31.81
CA LYS A 125 6.14 5.43 32.73
C LYS A 125 4.84 4.92 32.09
N GLN A 126 4.80 4.81 30.78
CA GLN A 126 3.66 4.36 29.99
C GLN A 126 4.14 3.35 28.96
N THR A 127 3.23 2.50 28.45
CA THR A 127 3.52 1.55 27.37
C THR A 127 3.89 2.25 26.06
N ARG A 128 3.45 3.50 25.86
CA ARG A 128 3.82 4.36 24.73
C ARG A 128 4.75 5.45 25.22
N PHE A 129 5.94 5.50 24.67
CA PHE A 129 6.97 6.46 25.05
C PHE A 129 7.82 6.87 23.85
N GLY A 130 8.45 8.04 23.91
CA GLY A 130 9.29 8.56 22.84
C GLY A 130 10.57 9.20 23.36
N ALA A 131 11.55 9.27 22.46
CA ALA A 131 12.82 9.95 22.71
C ALA A 131 13.27 10.70 21.46
N TYR A 132 14.09 11.73 21.64
CA TYR A 132 14.69 12.45 20.54
C TYR A 132 16.21 12.56 20.70
N TRP A 133 16.86 12.62 19.56
CA TRP A 133 18.31 12.81 19.44
C TRP A 133 18.58 14.00 18.53
N THR A 134 19.66 14.72 18.83
CA THR A 134 20.06 15.87 18.02
C THR A 134 21.52 15.72 17.61
N ILE A 135 21.83 16.02 16.33
CA ILE A 135 23.19 16.16 15.84
C ILE A 135 23.37 17.53 15.19
N PRO A 136 24.44 18.28 15.52
CA PRO A 136 24.78 19.49 14.79
C PRO A 136 25.25 19.17 13.38
N LEU A 137 24.90 20.03 12.41
CA LEU A 137 25.36 19.94 11.04
C LEU A 137 26.52 20.95 10.81
N PRO A 138 27.78 20.49 10.81
CA PRO A 138 28.92 21.34 10.48
C PRO A 138 28.95 21.66 8.97
N GLU A 139 29.54 22.77 8.59
CA GLU A 139 29.66 23.18 7.18
C GLU A 139 30.37 22.15 6.27
N LYS A 140 31.17 21.27 6.86
CA LYS A 140 31.93 20.21 6.15
C LYS A 140 31.34 18.82 6.34
N VAL A 141 30.00 18.72 6.56
CA VAL A 141 29.34 17.42 6.62
C VAL A 141 29.35 16.76 5.22
N GLY A 142 29.52 15.45 5.17
CA GLY A 142 29.41 14.70 3.91
C GLY A 142 27.95 14.70 3.39
N PRO A 143 27.71 15.03 2.10
CA PRO A 143 26.40 14.91 1.50
C PRO A 143 26.00 13.45 1.26
N GLY A 144 24.70 13.18 1.08
CA GLY A 144 24.18 11.87 0.74
C GLY A 144 23.12 11.37 1.71
N MET A 145 22.78 10.09 1.57
CA MET A 145 21.81 9.42 2.43
C MET A 145 22.47 8.98 3.74
N TRP A 146 22.07 9.60 4.81
CA TRP A 146 22.47 9.27 6.17
C TRP A 146 21.43 8.37 6.83
N SER A 147 21.80 7.64 7.86
CA SER A 147 20.86 6.87 8.67
C SER A 147 21.06 7.12 10.16
N PHE A 148 19.97 6.99 10.89
CA PHE A 148 19.94 6.98 12.34
C PHE A 148 19.36 5.64 12.80
N GLU A 149 20.12 4.91 13.65
CA GLU A 149 19.65 3.69 14.28
C GLU A 149 19.44 3.93 15.77
N ALA A 150 18.27 3.54 16.27
CA ALA A 150 18.01 3.51 17.70
C ALA A 150 18.00 2.07 18.21
N ARG A 151 18.66 1.85 19.34
CA ARG A 151 18.58 0.58 20.08
C ARG A 151 17.98 0.82 21.44
N ILE A 152 17.22 -0.17 21.90
CA ILE A 152 16.65 -0.20 23.24
C ILE A 152 17.10 -1.50 23.89
N ASP A 153 17.78 -1.40 25.02
CA ASP A 153 18.38 -2.53 25.76
C ASP A 153 19.32 -3.39 24.88
N GLY A 154 20.04 -2.74 23.94
CA GLY A 154 20.97 -3.37 22.99
C GLY A 154 20.31 -3.94 21.73
N GLU A 155 18.98 -4.06 21.65
CA GLU A 155 18.26 -4.54 20.46
C GLU A 155 17.92 -3.38 19.51
N LEU A 156 18.03 -3.61 18.19
CA LEU A 156 17.64 -2.61 17.18
C LEU A 156 16.14 -2.38 17.24
N ALA A 157 15.74 -1.16 17.61
CA ALA A 157 14.34 -0.77 17.79
C ALA A 157 13.83 0.16 16.67
N ALA A 158 14.72 0.84 15.94
CA ALA A 158 14.36 1.67 14.79
C ALA A 158 15.57 1.92 13.88
N SER A 159 15.30 2.11 12.59
CA SER A 159 16.24 2.66 11.61
C SER A 159 15.52 3.74 10.81
N TYR A 160 16.12 4.91 10.70
CA TYR A 160 15.56 6.09 10.04
C TYR A 160 16.58 6.68 9.07
N THR A 161 16.17 7.01 7.85
CA THR A 161 17.06 7.58 6.83
C THR A 161 16.66 9.01 6.49
N PHE A 162 17.66 9.83 6.16
CA PHE A 162 17.47 11.22 5.74
C PHE A 162 18.60 11.63 4.79
N GLN A 163 18.36 12.68 4.01
CA GLN A 163 19.31 13.19 3.03
C GLN A 163 19.96 14.49 3.50
N ILE A 164 21.28 14.61 3.31
CA ILE A 164 22.02 15.87 3.47
C ILE A 164 22.47 16.35 2.10
N VAL A 165 22.15 17.62 1.78
CA VAL A 165 22.47 18.28 0.51
C VAL A 165 23.34 19.50 0.79
N LEU A 166 24.49 19.62 0.09
CA LEU A 166 25.38 20.78 0.20
C LEU A 166 24.99 21.85 -0.81
N SER A 167 23.83 22.46 -0.61
CA SER A 167 23.39 23.62 -1.38
C SER A 167 22.46 24.47 -0.53
N PRO A 168 22.31 25.77 -0.84
CA PRO A 168 21.25 26.56 -0.24
C PRO A 168 19.88 25.92 -0.48
N ARG A 169 18.99 26.09 0.49
CA ARG A 169 17.64 25.57 0.40
C ARG A 169 16.88 26.24 -0.75
N PRO A 170 16.23 25.49 -1.64
CA PRO A 170 15.40 26.06 -2.68
C PRO A 170 14.31 26.98 -2.12
N ALA A 171 14.06 28.11 -2.79
CA ALA A 171 12.98 29.00 -2.42
C ALA A 171 11.64 28.24 -2.48
N GLY A 172 10.88 28.26 -1.40
CA GLY A 172 9.62 27.50 -1.28
C GLY A 172 9.74 26.12 -0.60
N ALA A 173 10.97 25.64 -0.31
CA ALA A 173 11.19 24.37 0.40
C ALA A 173 10.86 24.41 1.91
N ILE A 174 10.41 25.54 2.43
CA ILE A 174 9.85 25.62 3.78
C ILE A 174 8.34 25.49 3.66
N SER A 175 7.86 24.27 3.71
CA SER A 175 6.46 24.06 4.06
C SER A 175 6.33 24.35 5.55
N THR A 176 5.47 25.29 5.92
CA THR A 176 4.99 25.45 7.29
C THR A 176 3.97 24.33 7.57
N ARG A 177 4.35 23.08 7.32
CA ARG A 177 3.51 21.93 7.59
C ARG A 177 3.27 21.90 9.10
N ARG A 178 2.03 22.01 9.52
CA ARG A 178 1.67 21.80 10.91
C ARG A 178 1.00 20.45 11.07
N LEU A 179 1.27 19.80 12.17
CA LEU A 179 0.51 18.61 12.57
C LEU A 179 -0.94 19.01 12.85
N PHE A 180 -1.85 18.21 12.33
CA PHE A 180 -3.27 18.33 12.60
C PHE A 180 -3.70 17.30 13.64
N THR A 181 -4.69 17.65 14.44
CA THR A 181 -5.40 16.68 15.26
C THR A 181 -6.24 15.74 14.38
N PRO A 182 -6.55 14.52 14.83
CA PRO A 182 -7.44 13.63 14.07
C PRO A 182 -8.77 14.27 13.66
N SER A 183 -9.32 15.16 14.51
CA SER A 183 -10.55 15.90 14.18
C SER A 183 -10.35 16.88 13.02
N GLU A 184 -9.23 17.60 12.98
CA GLU A 184 -8.91 18.51 11.89
C GLU A 184 -8.63 17.75 10.59
N ILE A 185 -7.92 16.59 10.67
CA ILE A 185 -7.70 15.70 9.53
C ILE A 185 -9.04 15.21 8.98
N TYR A 186 -9.95 14.77 9.88
CA TYR A 186 -11.28 14.33 9.49
C TYR A 186 -12.04 15.38 8.72
N GLN A 187 -12.13 16.60 9.26
CA GLN A 187 -12.89 17.69 8.62
C GLN A 187 -12.32 18.06 7.25
N ARG A 188 -11.00 18.12 7.16
CA ARG A 188 -10.29 18.42 5.90
C ARG A 188 -10.50 17.33 4.86
N ALA A 189 -10.35 16.07 5.25
CA ALA A 189 -10.55 14.93 4.38
C ALA A 189 -12.02 14.82 3.92
N LEU A 190 -12.96 15.00 4.85
CA LEU A 190 -14.39 14.92 4.58
C LEU A 190 -14.82 15.88 3.48
N SER A 191 -14.38 17.14 3.55
CA SER A 191 -14.75 18.16 2.57
C SER A 191 -14.18 17.89 1.17
N ALA A 192 -13.06 17.20 1.07
CA ALA A 192 -12.40 16.90 -0.21
C ALA A 192 -12.72 15.53 -0.78
N THR A 193 -13.34 14.63 0.00
CA THR A 193 -13.69 13.29 -0.49
C THR A 193 -14.99 13.29 -1.27
N VAL A 194 -15.05 12.38 -2.25
CA VAL A 194 -16.13 12.27 -3.22
C VAL A 194 -16.60 10.82 -3.27
N THR A 195 -17.90 10.60 -3.36
CA THR A 195 -18.44 9.31 -3.77
C THR A 195 -18.40 9.23 -5.28
N VAL A 196 -17.89 8.15 -5.81
CA VAL A 196 -17.74 7.91 -7.25
C VAL A 196 -18.66 6.76 -7.64
N GLU A 197 -19.70 7.07 -8.38
CA GLU A 197 -20.65 6.07 -8.88
C GLU A 197 -20.38 5.81 -10.35
N LYS A 198 -20.19 4.55 -10.66
CA LYS A 198 -20.03 4.06 -12.04
C LYS A 198 -21.40 3.96 -12.68
N VAL A 199 -21.61 4.68 -13.76
CA VAL A 199 -22.88 4.72 -14.49
C VAL A 199 -22.77 3.94 -15.80
N GLY A 200 -23.70 3.03 -16.04
CA GLY A 200 -23.78 2.23 -17.26
C GLY A 200 -24.46 2.97 -18.42
N GLU A 201 -24.50 2.32 -19.60
CA GLU A 201 -25.07 2.88 -20.83
C GLU A 201 -26.56 3.25 -20.73
N SER A 202 -27.34 2.52 -19.92
CA SER A 202 -28.76 2.82 -19.67
C SER A 202 -28.99 3.76 -18.50
N GLY A 203 -27.92 4.37 -17.93
CA GLY A 203 -28.00 5.28 -16.80
C GLY A 203 -28.11 4.59 -15.44
N GLN A 204 -28.02 3.25 -15.39
CA GLN A 204 -28.03 2.49 -14.14
C GLN A 204 -26.71 2.62 -13.39
N ASP A 205 -26.78 2.63 -12.06
CA ASP A 205 -25.61 2.60 -11.21
C ASP A 205 -25.05 1.17 -11.16
N LEU A 206 -23.78 1.00 -11.57
CA LEU A 206 -23.12 -0.30 -11.65
C LEU A 206 -22.36 -0.62 -10.36
N SER A 207 -21.65 0.35 -9.81
CA SER A 207 -20.90 0.21 -8.56
C SER A 207 -20.62 1.57 -7.94
N THR A 208 -20.21 1.55 -6.66
CA THR A 208 -19.85 2.75 -5.90
C THR A 208 -18.45 2.57 -5.34
N ALA A 209 -17.61 3.55 -5.53
CA ALA A 209 -16.26 3.68 -5.00
C ALA A 209 -16.09 5.06 -4.36
N SER A 210 -14.87 5.43 -4.07
CA SER A 210 -14.51 6.73 -3.50
C SER A 210 -13.46 7.42 -4.33
N GLY A 211 -13.28 8.70 -4.08
CA GLY A 211 -12.22 9.52 -4.64
C GLY A 211 -12.00 10.75 -3.78
N PHE A 212 -11.06 11.57 -4.18
CA PHE A 212 -10.82 12.85 -3.53
C PHE A 212 -10.33 13.91 -4.51
N VAL A 213 -10.63 15.15 -4.21
CA VAL A 213 -10.26 16.30 -5.03
C VAL A 213 -8.77 16.55 -4.93
N VAL A 214 -8.08 16.53 -6.08
CA VAL A 214 -6.62 16.78 -6.20
C VAL A 214 -6.30 18.09 -6.91
N ALA A 215 -7.26 18.66 -7.62
CA ALA A 215 -7.20 20.00 -8.23
C ALA A 215 -8.62 20.58 -8.35
N SER A 216 -8.75 21.86 -8.74
CA SER A 216 -10.04 22.59 -8.78
C SER A 216 -11.15 21.87 -9.54
N HIS A 217 -10.79 21.05 -10.53
CA HIS A 217 -11.71 20.34 -11.41
C HIS A 217 -11.37 18.86 -11.58
N ALA A 218 -10.59 18.29 -10.66
CA ALA A 218 -10.07 16.94 -10.80
C ALA A 218 -10.25 16.12 -9.52
N VAL A 219 -10.74 14.90 -9.70
CA VAL A 219 -10.88 13.88 -8.68
C VAL A 219 -9.95 12.71 -9.00
N LEU A 220 -9.10 12.32 -8.05
CA LEU A 220 -8.35 11.09 -8.10
C LEU A 220 -9.19 9.97 -7.49
N THR A 221 -9.28 8.86 -8.20
CA THR A 221 -10.02 7.66 -7.79
C THR A 221 -9.29 6.41 -8.27
N SER A 222 -9.74 5.21 -7.88
CA SER A 222 -9.23 3.96 -8.45
C SER A 222 -9.63 3.83 -9.93
N PHE A 223 -8.79 3.18 -10.74
CA PHE A 223 -9.15 2.88 -12.13
C PHE A 223 -10.39 1.99 -12.20
N GLN A 224 -10.55 1.08 -11.25
CA GLN A 224 -11.73 0.23 -11.17
C GLN A 224 -13.04 1.01 -11.02
N ALA A 225 -13.01 2.18 -10.38
CA ALA A 225 -14.20 3.02 -10.26
C ALA A 225 -14.72 3.51 -11.62
N ILE A 226 -13.87 3.53 -12.65
CA ILE A 226 -14.22 3.97 -14.01
C ILE A 226 -14.19 2.83 -15.03
N ASP A 227 -13.60 1.67 -14.71
CA ASP A 227 -13.43 0.54 -15.65
C ASP A 227 -14.79 0.04 -16.15
N GLY A 228 -15.04 0.20 -17.45
CA GLY A 228 -16.30 -0.16 -18.09
C GLY A 228 -17.47 0.84 -17.91
N ALA A 229 -17.23 2.01 -17.31
CA ALA A 229 -18.22 3.05 -17.17
C ALA A 229 -18.60 3.69 -18.52
N HIS A 230 -19.89 4.07 -18.67
CA HIS A 230 -20.34 4.99 -19.70
C HIS A 230 -20.14 6.44 -19.24
N ALA A 231 -20.45 6.70 -17.97
CA ALA A 231 -20.21 7.97 -17.28
C ALA A 231 -19.87 7.70 -15.81
N VAL A 232 -19.39 8.72 -15.13
CA VAL A 232 -19.12 8.72 -13.69
C VAL A 232 -19.93 9.84 -13.05
N ARG A 233 -20.68 9.49 -11.99
CA ARG A 233 -21.35 10.46 -11.13
C ARG A 233 -20.50 10.70 -9.90
N LEU A 234 -20.09 11.95 -9.69
CA LEU A 234 -19.34 12.41 -8.53
C LEU A 234 -20.34 13.07 -7.56
N ILE A 235 -20.42 12.54 -6.34
CA ILE A 235 -21.29 13.09 -5.28
C ILE A 235 -20.38 13.65 -4.19
N PHE A 236 -20.42 14.97 -4.03
CA PHE A 236 -19.64 15.70 -3.03
C PHE A 236 -20.33 15.67 -1.66
N GLU A 237 -19.58 16.03 -0.61
CA GLU A 237 -20.08 16.01 0.77
C GLU A 237 -21.25 16.98 1.00
N ASP A 238 -21.33 18.07 0.28
CA ASP A 238 -22.40 19.05 0.30
C ASP A 238 -23.66 18.60 -0.46
N GLY A 239 -23.66 17.37 -1.00
CA GLY A 239 -24.74 16.80 -1.79
C GLY A 239 -24.79 17.26 -3.24
N GLN A 240 -23.84 18.10 -3.70
CA GLN A 240 -23.76 18.43 -5.12
C GLN A 240 -23.31 17.23 -5.93
N GLU A 241 -23.92 17.07 -7.11
CA GLU A 241 -23.60 15.98 -8.04
C GLU A 241 -23.03 16.55 -9.33
N ARG A 242 -22.06 15.85 -9.92
CA ARG A 242 -21.52 16.11 -11.25
C ARG A 242 -21.44 14.80 -12.02
N VAL A 243 -21.92 14.80 -13.24
CA VAL A 243 -21.80 13.65 -14.14
C VAL A 243 -20.79 14.02 -15.22
N THR A 244 -19.84 13.14 -15.46
CA THR A 244 -18.79 13.35 -16.44
C THR A 244 -18.36 12.03 -17.09
N ASP A 245 -17.84 12.11 -18.29
CA ASP A 245 -17.20 11.03 -19.03
C ASP A 245 -15.72 11.32 -19.33
N ARG A 246 -15.13 12.37 -18.71
CA ARG A 246 -13.80 12.86 -19.02
C ARG A 246 -12.75 12.38 -18.02
N VAL A 247 -11.65 11.85 -18.55
CA VAL A 247 -10.50 11.34 -17.80
C VAL A 247 -9.24 12.04 -18.32
N ALA A 248 -8.46 12.64 -17.41
CA ALA A 248 -7.25 13.38 -17.78
C ALA A 248 -5.99 12.52 -17.75
N ALA A 249 -5.93 11.55 -16.84
CA ALA A 249 -4.82 10.60 -16.72
C ALA A 249 -5.30 9.31 -16.05
N TRP A 250 -4.61 8.22 -16.31
CA TRP A 250 -4.89 6.95 -15.67
C TRP A 250 -3.69 6.01 -15.77
N ASP A 251 -3.57 5.11 -14.82
CA ASP A 251 -2.79 3.89 -14.95
C ASP A 251 -3.62 2.70 -14.45
N ARG A 252 -3.88 1.77 -15.35
CA ARG A 252 -4.67 0.58 -15.05
C ARG A 252 -3.91 -0.43 -14.18
N ARG A 253 -2.58 -0.51 -14.31
CA ARG A 253 -1.75 -1.44 -13.54
C ARG A 253 -1.60 -0.94 -12.10
N GLU A 254 -1.41 0.37 -11.95
CA GLU A 254 -1.31 1.05 -10.67
C GLU A 254 -2.67 1.33 -10.04
N ASP A 255 -3.77 1.06 -10.77
CA ASP A 255 -5.16 1.18 -10.33
C ASP A 255 -5.54 2.60 -9.88
N TRP A 256 -5.20 3.62 -10.67
CA TRP A 256 -5.64 4.97 -10.42
C TRP A 256 -6.14 5.69 -11.69
N ALA A 257 -7.02 6.66 -11.51
CA ALA A 257 -7.52 7.52 -12.58
C ALA A 257 -7.84 8.92 -12.06
N VAL A 258 -7.61 9.93 -12.90
CA VAL A 258 -7.97 11.33 -12.65
C VAL A 258 -9.17 11.68 -13.52
N VAL A 259 -10.31 11.86 -12.89
CA VAL A 259 -11.59 12.22 -13.52
C VAL A 259 -11.76 13.74 -13.48
N ILE A 260 -12.11 14.35 -14.62
CA ILE A 260 -12.32 15.80 -14.76
C ILE A 260 -13.82 16.10 -14.73
N PHE A 261 -14.22 17.12 -14.00
CA PHE A 261 -15.60 17.60 -13.92
C PHE A 261 -15.71 19.09 -14.18
N ASP A 262 -16.89 19.56 -14.59
CA ASP A 262 -17.17 20.97 -14.84
C ASP A 262 -17.66 21.69 -13.58
N GLY A 263 -17.34 22.98 -13.50
CA GLY A 263 -17.69 23.83 -12.37
C GLY A 263 -16.65 23.79 -11.25
N ALA A 264 -16.82 24.63 -10.24
CA ALA A 264 -15.94 24.66 -9.09
C ALA A 264 -16.21 23.45 -8.18
N GLY A 265 -15.15 22.83 -7.71
CA GLY A 265 -15.17 21.78 -6.68
C GLY A 265 -14.78 22.31 -5.30
N PRO A 266 -14.81 21.44 -4.29
CA PRO A 266 -14.23 21.72 -2.99
C PRO A 266 -12.72 21.98 -3.07
N ALA A 267 -12.13 22.46 -1.98
CA ALA A 267 -10.69 22.61 -1.88
C ALA A 267 -9.98 21.26 -2.04
N ALA A 268 -8.97 21.22 -2.90
CA ALA A 268 -8.16 20.03 -3.11
C ALA A 268 -7.36 19.66 -1.85
N LEU A 269 -7.16 18.36 -1.63
CA LEU A 269 -6.17 17.89 -0.67
C LEU A 269 -4.77 18.15 -1.24
N PRO A 270 -3.88 18.80 -0.48
CA PRO A 270 -2.49 18.91 -0.89
C PRO A 270 -1.84 17.52 -0.87
N SER A 271 -0.97 17.27 -1.84
CA SER A 271 -0.16 16.06 -1.86
C SER A 271 0.95 16.14 -0.82
N ALA A 272 1.17 15.07 -0.09
CA ALA A 272 2.33 14.94 0.78
C ALA A 272 3.63 14.97 -0.07
N PRO A 273 4.72 15.54 0.44
CA PRO A 273 5.99 15.50 -0.27
C PRO A 273 6.46 14.07 -0.52
N ALA A 274 7.16 13.86 -1.63
CA ALA A 274 7.73 12.56 -1.96
C ALA A 274 8.60 12.02 -0.81
N ASN A 275 8.49 10.73 -0.52
CA ASN A 275 9.20 10.05 0.55
C ASN A 275 8.97 10.64 1.96
N SER A 276 7.88 11.38 2.18
CA SER A 276 7.54 11.94 3.49
C SER A 276 6.87 10.94 4.43
N VAL A 277 6.43 9.81 3.92
CA VAL A 277 5.79 8.73 4.69
C VAL A 277 6.64 7.47 4.62
N LEU A 278 6.92 6.89 5.76
CA LEU A 278 7.81 5.74 5.94
C LEU A 278 7.07 4.60 6.65
N VAL A 279 7.65 3.40 6.60
CA VAL A 279 7.15 2.26 7.38
C VAL A 279 7.24 2.60 8.88
N GLY A 280 6.14 2.43 9.59
CA GLY A 280 5.97 2.80 10.99
C GLY A 280 5.20 4.11 11.20
N ASP A 281 5.12 4.97 10.19
CA ASP A 281 4.42 6.25 10.32
C ASP A 281 2.92 6.05 10.50
N ARG A 282 2.32 6.92 11.29
CA ARG A 282 0.88 6.98 11.48
C ARG A 282 0.22 7.56 10.23
N CYS A 283 -0.86 6.96 9.84
CA CYS A 283 -1.64 7.39 8.69
C CYS A 283 -3.14 7.29 8.98
N PHE A 284 -3.93 7.98 8.16
CA PHE A 284 -5.36 8.08 8.31
C PHE A 284 -6.04 7.85 6.97
N THR A 285 -7.28 7.38 7.02
CA THR A 285 -8.17 7.35 5.85
C THR A 285 -9.61 7.52 6.29
N LEU A 286 -10.52 7.71 5.35
CA LEU A 286 -11.94 7.66 5.62
C LEU A 286 -12.52 6.31 5.19
N ASN A 287 -13.33 5.71 6.04
CA ASN A 287 -14.10 4.53 5.69
C ASN A 287 -15.57 4.89 5.46
N VAL A 288 -16.19 4.23 4.50
CA VAL A 288 -17.61 4.43 4.21
C VAL A 288 -18.43 3.38 4.98
N SER A 289 -19.12 3.82 6.01
CA SER A 289 -20.06 2.98 6.76
C SER A 289 -21.45 3.04 6.14
N SER A 290 -22.09 1.87 5.97
CA SER A 290 -23.42 1.78 5.39
C SER A 290 -24.50 2.60 6.10
N ASN A 291 -24.32 2.87 7.40
CA ASN A 291 -25.35 3.51 8.24
C ASN A 291 -24.87 4.78 8.97
N LYS A 292 -23.59 5.16 8.87
CA LYS A 292 -23.00 6.24 9.69
C LYS A 292 -22.24 7.30 8.90
N GLY A 293 -22.36 7.27 7.55
CA GLY A 293 -21.56 8.17 6.73
C GLY A 293 -20.08 7.78 6.68
N ARG A 294 -19.20 8.77 6.53
CA ARG A 294 -17.74 8.56 6.53
C ARG A 294 -17.20 8.64 7.95
N VAL A 295 -16.31 7.72 8.30
CA VAL A 295 -15.64 7.67 9.60
C VAL A 295 -14.13 7.68 9.40
N LEU A 296 -13.43 8.44 10.23
CA LEU A 296 -11.96 8.45 10.22
C LEU A 296 -11.45 7.14 10.85
N ILE A 297 -10.51 6.52 10.15
CA ILE A 297 -9.75 5.39 10.65
C ILE A 297 -8.29 5.79 10.69
N ASP A 298 -7.57 5.34 11.69
CA ASP A 298 -6.13 5.51 11.81
C ASP A 298 -5.41 4.17 11.95
N GLY A 299 -4.15 4.19 11.57
CA GLY A 299 -3.23 3.06 11.64
C GLY A 299 -1.84 3.49 11.25
N ASN A 300 -1.04 2.53 10.84
CA ASN A 300 0.36 2.75 10.47
C ASN A 300 0.64 2.14 9.10
N VAL A 301 1.61 2.70 8.39
CA VAL A 301 2.25 2.00 7.28
C VAL A 301 3.08 0.86 7.86
N ILE A 302 2.75 -0.39 7.51
CA ILE A 302 3.37 -1.59 8.11
C ILE A 302 4.40 -2.26 7.20
N GLY A 303 4.45 -1.86 5.92
CA GLY A 303 5.40 -2.44 4.98
C GLY A 303 5.36 -1.76 3.62
N VAL A 304 6.37 -2.09 2.82
CA VAL A 304 6.44 -1.73 1.40
C VAL A 304 6.51 -3.04 0.62
N ARG A 305 5.66 -3.16 -0.37
CA ARG A 305 5.71 -4.24 -1.35
C ARG A 305 6.12 -3.68 -2.69
N ASP A 306 6.97 -4.38 -3.37
CA ASP A 306 7.45 -4.00 -4.70
C ASP A 306 7.12 -5.12 -5.69
N TRP A 307 6.21 -4.82 -6.62
CA TRP A 307 5.86 -5.72 -7.70
C TRP A 307 6.42 -5.15 -9.02
N PRO A 308 7.19 -5.92 -9.76
CA PRO A 308 7.80 -5.44 -11.00
C PRO A 308 6.79 -4.82 -11.99
N GLU A 309 5.54 -5.28 -11.98
CA GLU A 309 4.53 -4.86 -12.95
C GLU A 309 3.69 -3.65 -12.49
N VAL A 310 3.54 -3.49 -11.18
CA VAL A 310 2.64 -2.47 -10.58
C VAL A 310 3.37 -1.51 -9.66
N GLY A 311 4.69 -1.65 -9.53
CA GLY A 311 5.50 -0.77 -8.72
C GLY A 311 5.35 -0.99 -7.21
N LYS A 312 5.75 0.02 -6.45
CA LYS A 312 5.71 -0.01 -4.99
C LYS A 312 4.32 0.27 -4.46
N ARG A 313 3.93 -0.48 -3.43
CA ARG A 313 2.71 -0.27 -2.66
C ARG A 313 3.05 -0.24 -1.18
N TRP A 314 2.37 0.61 -0.44
CA TRP A 314 2.40 0.54 1.01
C TRP A 314 1.31 -0.41 1.49
N SER A 315 1.67 -1.21 2.50
CA SER A 315 0.71 -1.99 3.30
C SER A 315 0.38 -1.19 4.55
N VAL A 316 -0.90 -1.14 4.92
CA VAL A 316 -1.37 -0.39 6.11
C VAL A 316 -2.09 -1.32 7.09
N SER A 317 -2.10 -0.94 8.37
CA SER A 317 -2.57 -1.77 9.48
C SER A 317 -4.07 -1.71 9.76
N PHE A 318 -4.83 -0.94 9.00
CA PHE A 318 -6.28 -0.80 9.18
C PHE A 318 -7.06 -1.55 8.09
N GLU A 319 -8.32 -1.84 8.39
CA GLU A 319 -9.26 -2.41 7.43
C GLU A 319 -10.24 -1.34 6.94
N VAL A 320 -10.62 -1.43 5.67
CA VAL A 320 -11.63 -0.54 5.08
C VAL A 320 -12.70 -1.33 4.34
N SER A 321 -13.89 -0.73 4.20
CA SER A 321 -14.96 -1.30 3.39
C SER A 321 -14.61 -1.29 1.89
N PRO A 322 -15.24 -2.11 1.06
CA PRO A 322 -15.07 -2.07 -0.40
C PRO A 322 -15.29 -0.69 -1.02
N ARG A 323 -16.20 0.10 -0.45
CA ARG A 323 -16.51 1.45 -0.93
C ARG A 323 -15.43 2.49 -0.63
N ALA A 324 -14.44 2.16 0.19
CA ALA A 324 -13.28 3.02 0.45
C ALA A 324 -12.18 2.91 -0.60
N ASP A 325 -12.35 2.06 -1.61
CA ASP A 325 -11.47 2.03 -2.77
C ASP A 325 -11.41 3.39 -3.44
N GLY A 326 -10.22 3.94 -3.65
CA GLY A 326 -10.03 5.31 -4.12
C GLY A 326 -9.96 6.39 -3.03
N MET A 327 -10.10 6.05 -1.74
CA MET A 327 -9.93 7.02 -0.64
C MET A 327 -8.47 7.47 -0.49
N PRO A 328 -8.25 8.72 -0.03
CA PRO A 328 -6.89 9.17 0.27
C PRO A 328 -6.32 8.47 1.49
N LEU A 329 -5.05 8.08 1.43
CA LEU A 329 -4.23 7.89 2.61
C LEU A 329 -3.66 9.25 3.01
N LEU A 330 -3.88 9.65 4.24
CA LEU A 330 -3.46 10.95 4.77
C LEU A 330 -2.33 10.75 5.78
N ASP A 331 -1.38 11.65 5.76
CA ASP A 331 -0.37 11.76 6.79
C ASP A 331 -0.87 12.59 8.00
N GLU A 332 -0.04 12.77 9.02
CA GLU A 332 -0.36 13.57 10.21
C GLU A 332 -0.46 15.08 9.94
N TYR A 333 -0.12 15.52 8.74
CA TYR A 333 -0.30 16.90 8.26
C TYR A 333 -1.60 17.07 7.47
N GLY A 334 -2.43 16.02 7.39
CA GLY A 334 -3.68 16.02 6.62
C GLY A 334 -3.45 16.19 5.12
N GLU A 335 -2.30 15.75 4.62
CA GLU A 335 -1.93 15.77 3.21
C GLU A 335 -2.10 14.37 2.62
N ALA A 336 -2.50 14.30 1.35
CA ALA A 336 -2.66 13.02 0.65
C ALA A 336 -1.29 12.40 0.35
N ALA A 337 -0.97 11.33 1.06
CA ALA A 337 0.26 10.56 0.88
C ALA A 337 0.11 9.44 -0.16
N GLY A 338 -1.11 8.98 -0.39
CA GLY A 338 -1.41 7.93 -1.35
C GLY A 338 -2.90 7.76 -1.56
N ILE A 339 -3.25 6.81 -2.41
CA ILE A 339 -4.62 6.38 -2.67
C ILE A 339 -4.79 4.92 -2.26
N VAL A 340 -5.88 4.62 -1.55
CA VAL A 340 -6.25 3.25 -1.19
C VAL A 340 -6.66 2.50 -2.46
N VAL A 341 -5.97 1.42 -2.77
CA VAL A 341 -6.26 0.53 -3.90
C VAL A 341 -6.46 -0.88 -3.36
N ARG A 342 -7.59 -1.47 -3.65
CA ARG A 342 -7.91 -2.81 -3.12
C ARG A 342 -7.31 -3.95 -3.95
N GLY A 343 -6.42 -3.62 -4.87
CA GLY A 343 -5.55 -4.58 -5.53
C GLY A 343 -6.27 -5.65 -6.36
N SER A 344 -7.35 -5.30 -7.07
CA SER A 344 -8.08 -6.27 -7.91
C SER A 344 -7.27 -6.84 -9.06
N LEU A 345 -6.12 -6.25 -9.37
CA LEU A 345 -5.18 -6.75 -10.35
C LEU A 345 -4.02 -7.54 -9.70
N LEU A 346 -4.03 -7.71 -8.39
CA LEU A 346 -3.00 -8.49 -7.70
C LEU A 346 -3.41 -9.96 -7.62
N PRO A 347 -2.45 -10.89 -7.71
CA PRO A 347 -2.69 -12.31 -7.58
C PRO A 347 -3.44 -12.61 -6.28
N GLY A 348 -4.52 -13.40 -6.37
CA GLY A 348 -5.36 -13.73 -5.21
C GLY A 348 -6.35 -12.65 -4.78
N SER A 349 -6.30 -11.44 -5.35
CA SER A 349 -7.34 -10.46 -5.15
C SER A 349 -8.55 -10.81 -6.03
N VAL A 350 -9.56 -11.38 -5.42
CA VAL A 350 -10.87 -11.54 -6.06
C VAL A 350 -11.65 -10.26 -5.79
N SER A 351 -12.13 -9.59 -6.83
CA SER A 351 -13.12 -8.51 -6.64
C SER A 351 -14.35 -9.11 -5.96
N LEU A 352 -14.50 -8.88 -4.66
CA LEU A 352 -15.65 -9.36 -3.88
C LEU A 352 -16.98 -8.81 -4.41
N ASP A 353 -16.96 -7.72 -5.17
CA ASP A 353 -18.15 -7.14 -5.80
C ASP A 353 -18.57 -7.88 -7.08
N ALA A 354 -17.65 -8.57 -7.75
CA ALA A 354 -17.95 -9.40 -8.91
C ALA A 354 -18.37 -10.83 -8.55
N LEU A 355 -18.13 -11.24 -7.32
CA LEU A 355 -18.40 -12.59 -6.86
C LEU A 355 -19.27 -12.53 -5.61
N HIS A 356 -20.53 -12.88 -5.74
CA HIS A 356 -21.33 -13.41 -4.61
C HIS A 356 -20.72 -14.72 -4.08
N PHE A 357 -19.43 -14.88 -4.31
CA PHE A 357 -18.65 -16.06 -4.09
C PHE A 357 -17.83 -15.88 -2.80
N ARG A 358 -18.13 -16.64 -1.79
CA ARG A 358 -17.26 -16.85 -0.65
C ARG A 358 -16.38 -18.05 -0.96
N PRO A 359 -15.10 -17.88 -1.31
CA PRO A 359 -14.18 -19.01 -1.33
C PRO A 359 -14.07 -19.52 0.10
N THR A 360 -14.56 -20.72 0.35
CA THR A 360 -14.50 -21.38 1.65
C THR A 360 -13.07 -21.72 2.08
N ASN A 361 -12.07 -21.55 1.22
CA ASN A 361 -10.70 -22.00 1.42
C ASN A 361 -9.61 -20.92 1.34
N LEU A 362 -9.93 -19.62 1.15
CA LEU A 362 -8.93 -18.55 1.18
C LEU A 362 -8.25 -18.35 2.54
N LEU A 363 -8.81 -18.93 3.61
CA LEU A 363 -8.23 -18.88 4.95
C LEU A 363 -7.01 -19.80 5.14
N GLN A 364 -6.69 -20.68 4.19
CA GLN A 364 -5.58 -21.65 4.33
C GLN A 364 -4.35 -21.34 3.48
N ALA A 365 -4.46 -20.46 2.50
CA ALA A 365 -3.32 -20.08 1.67
C ALA A 365 -2.60 -18.87 2.29
N GLY A 366 -1.93 -19.01 3.41
CA GLY A 366 -0.87 -18.14 4.00
C GLY A 366 -0.75 -16.65 3.63
N GLY A 367 -1.66 -16.13 2.83
CA GLY A 367 -1.81 -14.73 2.48
C GLY A 367 -2.87 -14.10 3.36
N THR A 368 -2.51 -13.07 4.09
CA THR A 368 -3.46 -12.25 4.85
C THR A 368 -4.46 -11.63 3.88
N VAL A 369 -5.68 -12.16 3.85
CA VAL A 369 -6.81 -11.77 2.97
C VAL A 369 -7.26 -10.30 3.17
N ASN A 370 -6.66 -9.57 4.09
CA ASN A 370 -7.05 -8.22 4.52
C ASN A 370 -5.93 -7.19 4.44
N GLU A 371 -4.90 -7.41 3.62
CA GLU A 371 -3.87 -6.41 3.45
C GLU A 371 -4.41 -5.26 2.57
N ILE A 372 -4.60 -4.10 3.15
CA ILE A 372 -4.96 -2.91 2.42
C ILE A 372 -3.70 -2.31 1.82
N LEU A 373 -3.76 -2.12 0.51
CA LEU A 373 -2.66 -1.56 -0.26
C LEU A 373 -2.94 -0.10 -0.61
N VAL A 374 -1.88 0.66 -0.70
CA VAL A 374 -1.91 2.08 -1.03
C VAL A 374 -0.91 2.36 -2.13
N GLU A 375 -1.37 2.99 -3.20
CA GLU A 375 -0.51 3.60 -4.21
C GLU A 375 0.02 4.92 -3.68
N PRO A 376 1.35 5.10 -3.56
CA PRO A 376 1.93 6.37 -3.12
C PRO A 376 1.62 7.52 -4.08
N MET A 377 1.40 8.73 -3.56
CA MET A 377 1.15 9.92 -4.40
C MET A 377 2.33 10.29 -5.29
N ASP A 378 3.55 9.98 -4.91
CA ASP A 378 4.76 10.29 -5.68
C ASP A 378 4.94 9.41 -6.93
N SER A 379 4.24 8.29 -7.03
CA SER A 379 4.15 7.48 -8.25
C SER A 379 3.05 7.97 -9.20
N ILE A 380 2.07 8.74 -8.71
CA ILE A 380 0.92 9.20 -9.49
C ILE A 380 1.28 10.49 -10.25
N HIS A 381 1.27 10.40 -11.56
CA HIS A 381 1.52 11.55 -12.42
C HIS A 381 0.25 12.35 -12.63
N LEU A 382 -0.02 13.31 -11.74
CA LEU A 382 -1.15 14.21 -11.90
C LEU A 382 -0.95 15.07 -13.16
N PRO A 383 -1.95 15.16 -14.04
CA PRO A 383 -1.85 15.97 -15.25
C PRO A 383 -1.78 17.46 -14.90
N SER A 384 -1.09 18.25 -15.73
CA SER A 384 -1.19 19.71 -15.64
C SER A 384 -2.62 20.16 -15.95
N GLU A 385 -3.03 21.31 -15.43
CA GLU A 385 -4.38 21.88 -15.67
C GLU A 385 -4.71 22.07 -17.17
N GLN A 386 -3.69 22.08 -18.04
CA GLN A 386 -3.82 22.24 -19.49
C GLN A 386 -3.84 20.88 -20.24
N ALA A 387 -3.70 19.76 -19.57
CA ALA A 387 -3.70 18.46 -20.21
C ALA A 387 -5.09 18.16 -20.81
N GLY A 388 -5.10 17.73 -22.06
CA GLY A 388 -6.35 17.34 -22.72
C GLY A 388 -6.95 16.10 -22.07
N ALA A 389 -8.25 16.16 -21.76
CA ALA A 389 -8.98 14.99 -21.26
C ALA A 389 -9.46 14.11 -22.44
N VAL A 390 -9.48 12.80 -22.23
CA VAL A 390 -10.11 11.82 -23.12
C VAL A 390 -11.48 11.41 -22.56
N THR A 391 -12.35 10.84 -23.39
CA THR A 391 -13.63 10.32 -22.93
C THR A 391 -13.54 8.87 -22.52
N LEU A 392 -14.43 8.44 -21.62
CA LEU A 392 -14.57 7.02 -21.25
C LEU A 392 -14.87 6.14 -22.48
N ALA A 393 -15.62 6.67 -23.45
CA ALA A 393 -15.87 5.98 -24.71
C ALA A 393 -14.57 5.69 -25.47
N SER A 394 -13.65 6.65 -25.56
CA SER A 394 -12.35 6.43 -26.22
C SER A 394 -11.45 5.46 -25.45
N LEU A 395 -11.54 5.40 -24.12
CA LEU A 395 -10.86 4.36 -23.33
C LEU A 395 -11.42 2.96 -23.62
N LYS A 396 -12.74 2.85 -23.79
CA LYS A 396 -13.40 1.59 -24.18
C LYS A 396 -12.97 1.15 -25.59
N GLU A 397 -13.00 2.05 -26.57
CA GLU A 397 -12.57 1.78 -27.93
C GLU A 397 -11.08 1.43 -28.02
N GLY A 398 -10.26 2.09 -27.21
CA GLY A 398 -8.82 1.80 -27.10
C GLY A 398 -8.48 0.49 -26.36
N GLY A 399 -9.49 -0.26 -25.89
CA GLY A 399 -9.27 -1.54 -25.20
C GLY A 399 -8.69 -1.40 -23.78
N SER A 400 -8.75 -0.19 -23.20
CA SER A 400 -8.24 0.06 -21.84
C SER A 400 -9.11 -0.57 -20.76
N PHE A 401 -10.39 -0.79 -21.02
CA PHE A 401 -11.30 -1.38 -20.05
C PHE A 401 -11.25 -2.90 -20.02
N THR A 402 -11.36 -3.46 -18.82
CA THR A 402 -11.54 -4.89 -18.64
C THR A 402 -12.95 -5.29 -19.07
N PRO A 403 -13.12 -6.33 -19.90
CA PRO A 403 -14.45 -6.82 -20.21
C PRO A 403 -15.22 -7.17 -18.92
N PRO A 404 -16.50 -6.78 -18.78
CA PRO A 404 -17.28 -7.11 -17.61
C PRO A 404 -17.42 -8.62 -17.48
N LEU A 405 -17.53 -9.12 -16.23
CA LEU A 405 -17.92 -10.50 -16.00
C LEU A 405 -19.39 -10.68 -16.42
N ALA A 406 -19.68 -11.77 -17.11
CA ALA A 406 -21.05 -12.29 -17.15
C ALA A 406 -21.44 -12.73 -15.73
N GLY A 407 -22.69 -12.65 -15.39
CA GLY A 407 -23.14 -13.05 -14.05
C GLY A 407 -22.59 -14.42 -13.64
N ASP A 408 -22.11 -14.52 -12.44
CA ASP A 408 -21.51 -15.70 -11.81
C ASP A 408 -22.54 -16.77 -11.36
N GLU A 409 -23.83 -16.51 -11.59
CA GLU A 409 -24.92 -17.37 -11.13
C GLU A 409 -24.87 -18.82 -11.62
N ASN A 410 -24.06 -19.09 -12.65
CA ASN A 410 -23.82 -20.42 -13.21
C ASN A 410 -22.58 -21.11 -12.64
N VAL A 411 -21.75 -20.39 -11.90
CA VAL A 411 -20.51 -20.89 -11.31
C VAL A 411 -20.73 -21.09 -9.82
N GLU A 412 -20.53 -22.32 -9.32
CA GLU A 412 -20.61 -22.65 -7.89
C GLU A 412 -19.28 -22.43 -7.19
N THR A 413 -18.19 -22.99 -7.76
CA THR A 413 -16.81 -22.77 -7.30
C THR A 413 -15.85 -22.73 -8.48
N ALA A 414 -14.75 -22.01 -8.30
CA ALA A 414 -13.66 -22.03 -9.26
C ALA A 414 -12.33 -21.70 -8.55
N ASP A 415 -11.31 -22.51 -8.83
CA ASP A 415 -10.01 -22.44 -8.18
C ASP A 415 -8.88 -22.68 -9.17
N ILE A 416 -7.67 -22.21 -8.83
CA ILE A 416 -6.45 -22.47 -9.58
C ILE A 416 -5.37 -23.09 -8.70
N GLY A 417 -4.51 -23.89 -9.31
CA GLY A 417 -3.39 -24.54 -8.65
C GLY A 417 -2.47 -25.23 -9.66
N THR A 418 -1.63 -26.14 -9.19
CA THR A 418 -0.64 -26.83 -10.03
C THR A 418 -1.20 -28.02 -10.80
N SER A 419 -2.29 -28.63 -10.30
CA SER A 419 -2.95 -29.75 -10.98
C SER A 419 -4.40 -29.91 -10.56
N VAL A 420 -5.18 -30.64 -11.37
CA VAL A 420 -6.53 -31.08 -11.03
C VAL A 420 -6.55 -32.61 -10.98
N GLU A 421 -6.93 -33.19 -9.87
CA GLU A 421 -7.02 -34.63 -9.69
C GLU A 421 -8.42 -35.07 -9.29
N LYS A 422 -8.79 -36.31 -9.63
CA LYS A 422 -10.03 -36.92 -9.15
C LYS A 422 -9.82 -37.51 -7.76
N LYS A 423 -10.52 -36.96 -6.76
CA LYS A 423 -10.69 -37.59 -5.45
C LYS A 423 -12.09 -38.17 -5.36
N GLY A 424 -12.21 -39.48 -5.63
CA GLY A 424 -13.52 -40.13 -5.72
C GLY A 424 -14.29 -39.72 -6.98
N VAL A 425 -15.50 -39.16 -6.80
CA VAL A 425 -16.37 -38.71 -7.90
C VAL A 425 -16.07 -37.28 -8.32
N TYR A 426 -15.45 -36.49 -7.48
CA TYR A 426 -15.27 -35.06 -7.68
C TYR A 426 -13.82 -34.70 -8.00
N PRO A 427 -13.58 -33.85 -9.01
CA PRO A 427 -12.26 -33.27 -9.23
C PRO A 427 -11.97 -32.22 -8.14
N VAL A 428 -10.70 -32.12 -7.75
CA VAL A 428 -10.17 -31.13 -6.81
C VAL A 428 -8.90 -30.51 -7.36
N VAL A 429 -8.66 -29.25 -7.04
CA VAL A 429 -7.40 -28.57 -7.31
C VAL A 429 -6.38 -28.98 -6.26
N ASN A 430 -5.17 -29.31 -6.68
CA ASN A 430 -4.02 -29.51 -5.80
C ASN A 430 -3.02 -28.37 -5.96
N GLY A 431 -2.34 -28.05 -4.87
CA GLY A 431 -1.34 -27.01 -4.85
C GLY A 431 -1.98 -25.65 -5.19
N GLU A 432 -3.13 -25.34 -4.56
CA GLU A 432 -3.81 -24.03 -4.71
C GLU A 432 -2.83 -22.91 -4.40
N LYS A 433 -2.63 -22.01 -5.34
CA LYS A 433 -1.78 -20.84 -5.20
C LYS A 433 -2.05 -19.84 -6.32
N PHE A 434 -1.57 -18.62 -6.13
CA PHE A 434 -1.67 -17.53 -7.11
C PHE A 434 -0.29 -17.06 -7.60
N GLU A 435 0.80 -17.53 -7.00
CA GLU A 435 2.16 -17.36 -7.50
C GLU A 435 2.70 -18.69 -8.00
N PHE A 436 3.12 -18.71 -9.25
CA PHE A 436 3.68 -19.87 -9.94
C PHE A 436 5.11 -19.57 -10.38
N SER A 437 6.03 -20.46 -10.08
CA SER A 437 7.35 -20.42 -10.70
C SER A 437 7.29 -21.11 -12.07
N ARG A 438 8.23 -20.82 -12.93
CA ARG A 438 8.36 -21.55 -14.20
C ARG A 438 8.59 -23.06 -14.00
N HIS A 439 9.10 -23.44 -12.85
CA HIS A 439 9.31 -24.84 -12.47
C HIS A 439 8.02 -25.59 -12.14
N ASP A 440 6.94 -24.90 -11.84
CA ASP A 440 5.62 -25.51 -11.65
C ASP A 440 5.07 -26.09 -12.97
N GLY A 441 5.54 -25.58 -14.10
CA GLY A 441 5.19 -26.04 -15.44
C GLY A 441 3.81 -25.59 -15.89
N ASP A 442 2.77 -25.87 -15.10
CA ASP A 442 1.39 -25.61 -15.48
C ASP A 442 0.62 -24.80 -14.45
N VAL A 443 -0.33 -23.99 -14.94
CA VAL A 443 -1.49 -23.52 -14.19
C VAL A 443 -2.68 -24.41 -14.54
N ALA A 444 -3.27 -25.01 -13.54
CA ALA A 444 -4.50 -25.79 -13.67
C ALA A 444 -5.67 -24.98 -13.07
N ALA A 445 -6.78 -24.92 -13.79
CA ALA A 445 -8.01 -24.30 -13.33
C ALA A 445 -9.15 -25.32 -13.29
N LEU A 446 -9.99 -25.25 -12.26
CA LEU A 446 -11.19 -26.05 -12.10
C LEU A 446 -12.38 -25.13 -11.89
N VAL A 447 -13.44 -25.32 -12.66
CA VAL A 447 -14.72 -24.64 -12.45
C VAL A 447 -15.81 -25.65 -12.22
N VAL A 448 -16.57 -25.46 -11.16
CA VAL A 448 -17.79 -26.20 -10.83
C VAL A 448 -18.99 -25.34 -11.24
N TRP A 449 -19.73 -25.85 -12.20
CA TRP A 449 -20.93 -25.21 -12.70
C TRP A 449 -22.17 -25.78 -11.99
N ALA A 450 -23.04 -24.93 -11.54
CA ALA A 450 -24.35 -25.29 -10.97
C ALA A 450 -25.45 -24.35 -11.52
N PRO A 451 -25.75 -24.43 -12.81
CA PRO A 451 -26.63 -23.47 -13.45
C PRO A 451 -28.06 -23.55 -12.93
N LYS A 452 -28.72 -22.39 -12.78
CA LYS A 452 -30.14 -22.28 -12.45
C LYS A 452 -31.03 -22.60 -13.64
N GLY A 453 -30.51 -22.48 -14.85
CA GLY A 453 -31.21 -22.76 -16.12
C GLY A 453 -30.51 -23.79 -16.97
N LYS A 454 -31.03 -24.06 -18.19
CA LYS A 454 -30.35 -24.90 -19.19
C LYS A 454 -29.21 -24.11 -19.83
N ILE A 455 -27.99 -24.66 -19.77
CA ILE A 455 -26.83 -24.14 -20.50
C ILE A 455 -26.60 -25.03 -21.73
N ARG A 456 -26.50 -24.41 -22.89
CA ARG A 456 -25.95 -24.97 -24.13
C ARG A 456 -25.05 -23.94 -24.75
N SER A 457 -23.79 -23.99 -24.41
CA SER A 457 -22.80 -22.99 -24.83
C SER A 457 -21.42 -23.60 -24.84
N ASP A 458 -20.47 -22.93 -25.45
CA ASP A 458 -19.08 -23.35 -25.40
C ASP A 458 -18.40 -22.71 -24.18
N VAL A 459 -17.48 -23.45 -23.57
CA VAL A 459 -16.59 -22.94 -22.53
C VAL A 459 -15.18 -22.91 -23.04
N SER A 460 -14.45 -21.86 -22.72
CA SER A 460 -13.03 -21.71 -22.99
C SER A 460 -12.35 -21.00 -21.82
N PHE A 461 -11.04 -21.02 -21.86
CA PHE A 461 -10.18 -20.45 -20.86
C PHE A 461 -9.19 -19.50 -21.55
N GLY A 462 -9.00 -18.31 -21.04
CA GLY A 462 -8.10 -17.31 -21.59
C GLY A 462 -7.17 -16.72 -20.54
N ILE A 463 -5.90 -16.55 -20.90
CA ILE A 463 -4.90 -15.81 -20.12
C ILE A 463 -4.59 -14.51 -20.88
N TYR A 464 -4.59 -13.41 -20.14
CA TYR A 464 -4.37 -12.07 -20.67
C TYR A 464 -3.32 -11.34 -19.83
N GLY A 465 -2.52 -10.50 -20.48
CA GLY A 465 -1.72 -9.50 -19.78
C GLY A 465 -2.60 -8.45 -19.09
N LEU A 466 -2.02 -7.68 -18.19
CA LEU A 466 -2.72 -6.55 -17.53
C LEU A 466 -3.11 -5.44 -18.53
N ASP A 467 -2.49 -5.41 -19.71
CA ASP A 467 -2.83 -4.56 -20.86
C ASP A 467 -4.02 -5.08 -21.69
N ASN A 468 -4.72 -6.11 -21.22
CA ASN A 468 -5.81 -6.84 -21.92
C ASN A 468 -5.38 -7.63 -23.16
N ARG A 469 -4.10 -7.69 -23.50
CA ARG A 469 -3.63 -8.51 -24.61
C ARG A 469 -3.83 -9.99 -24.30
N GLU A 470 -4.49 -10.72 -25.21
CA GLU A 470 -4.62 -12.17 -25.09
C GLU A 470 -3.24 -12.82 -25.31
N VAL A 471 -2.85 -13.66 -24.35
CA VAL A 471 -1.58 -14.40 -24.36
C VAL A 471 -1.83 -15.86 -24.76
N ILE A 472 -2.83 -16.48 -24.13
CA ILE A 472 -3.21 -17.87 -24.37
C ILE A 472 -4.74 -17.97 -24.38
N ARG A 473 -5.28 -18.75 -25.32
CA ARG A 473 -6.68 -19.15 -25.31
C ARG A 473 -6.80 -20.64 -25.66
N THR A 474 -7.58 -21.35 -24.88
CA THR A 474 -7.92 -22.74 -25.20
C THR A 474 -9.01 -22.81 -26.24
N LYS A 475 -9.03 -23.91 -26.99
CA LYS A 475 -10.13 -24.16 -27.93
C LYS A 475 -11.45 -24.26 -27.17
N PRO A 476 -12.52 -23.62 -27.68
CA PRO A 476 -13.85 -23.75 -27.07
C PRO A 476 -14.31 -25.21 -27.04
N ALA A 477 -14.86 -25.64 -25.92
CA ALA A 477 -15.42 -26.99 -25.74
C ALA A 477 -16.91 -26.90 -25.41
N PRO A 478 -17.79 -27.71 -26.02
CA PRO A 478 -19.20 -27.63 -25.82
C PRO A 478 -19.57 -28.07 -24.38
N MET A 479 -20.37 -27.25 -23.71
CA MET A 479 -20.95 -27.55 -22.40
C MET A 479 -22.47 -27.61 -22.50
N LYS A 480 -23.03 -28.69 -21.94
CA LYS A 480 -24.49 -28.86 -21.78
C LYS A 480 -24.75 -29.21 -20.32
N SER A 481 -25.59 -28.43 -19.66
CA SER A 481 -26.01 -28.70 -18.28
C SER A 481 -27.46 -28.24 -18.07
N GLY A 482 -28.19 -28.94 -17.20
CA GLY A 482 -29.55 -28.58 -16.78
C GLY A 482 -29.55 -27.90 -15.43
N PRO A 483 -30.72 -27.37 -15.01
CA PRO A 483 -30.90 -26.76 -13.70
C PRO A 483 -30.48 -27.70 -12.57
N GLY A 484 -29.66 -27.24 -11.64
CA GLY A 484 -29.17 -28.01 -10.50
C GLY A 484 -28.18 -29.14 -10.82
N GLN A 485 -27.82 -29.34 -12.08
CA GLN A 485 -26.82 -30.34 -12.48
C GLN A 485 -25.41 -29.76 -12.32
N ARG A 486 -24.64 -30.26 -11.40
CA ARG A 486 -23.21 -29.93 -11.30
C ARG A 486 -22.43 -30.47 -12.48
N LYS A 487 -21.66 -29.60 -13.12
CA LYS A 487 -20.68 -29.94 -14.15
C LYS A 487 -19.32 -29.42 -13.74
N PHE A 488 -18.29 -30.15 -14.16
CA PHE A 488 -16.91 -29.82 -13.87
C PHE A 488 -16.19 -29.58 -15.19
N THR A 489 -15.51 -28.46 -15.31
CA THR A 489 -14.57 -28.21 -16.39
C THR A 489 -13.22 -27.86 -15.79
N SER A 490 -12.20 -28.45 -16.36
CA SER A 490 -10.83 -28.17 -15.94
C SER A 490 -9.94 -27.92 -17.15
N TRP A 491 -8.98 -27.05 -16.97
CA TRP A 491 -7.96 -26.72 -17.96
C TRP A 491 -6.59 -26.84 -17.31
N ARG A 492 -5.62 -27.12 -18.16
CA ARG A 492 -4.22 -27.14 -17.81
C ARG A 492 -3.47 -26.38 -18.90
N VAL A 493 -2.72 -25.39 -18.49
CA VAL A 493 -1.99 -24.50 -19.39
C VAL A 493 -0.54 -24.44 -18.98
N ASP A 494 0.34 -24.77 -19.91
CA ASP A 494 1.79 -24.64 -19.73
C ASP A 494 2.17 -23.16 -19.64
N ILE A 495 2.74 -22.77 -18.52
CA ILE A 495 3.21 -21.41 -18.23
C ILE A 495 4.73 -21.28 -18.28
N SER A 496 5.45 -22.35 -18.59
CA SER A 496 6.93 -22.35 -18.61
C SER A 496 7.51 -21.32 -19.58
N THR A 497 6.74 -20.97 -20.62
CA THR A 497 7.11 -19.99 -21.64
C THR A 497 6.66 -18.57 -21.33
N LEU A 498 5.82 -18.37 -20.30
CA LEU A 498 5.33 -17.04 -19.94
C LEU A 498 6.44 -16.24 -19.26
N PRO A 499 6.65 -14.97 -19.64
CA PRO A 499 7.49 -14.06 -18.89
C PRO A 499 7.03 -13.92 -17.44
N PRO A 500 7.93 -13.67 -16.48
CA PRO A 500 7.54 -13.26 -15.14
C PRO A 500 6.69 -12.00 -15.22
N ALA A 501 5.43 -12.11 -14.81
CA ALA A 501 4.45 -11.03 -14.81
C ALA A 501 3.16 -11.46 -14.09
N THR A 502 2.29 -10.51 -13.82
CA THR A 502 0.91 -10.76 -13.39
C THR A 502 0.00 -10.92 -14.60
N TYR A 503 -0.81 -11.95 -14.58
CA TYR A 503 -1.75 -12.30 -15.64
C TYR A 503 -3.19 -12.34 -15.12
N ARG A 504 -4.13 -11.93 -15.97
CA ARG A 504 -5.56 -12.16 -15.77
C ARG A 504 -5.96 -13.48 -16.42
N LEU A 505 -6.75 -14.26 -15.71
CA LEU A 505 -7.34 -15.50 -16.19
C LEU A 505 -8.86 -15.35 -16.23
N ASP A 506 -9.44 -15.54 -17.42
CA ASP A 506 -10.89 -15.55 -17.62
C ASP A 506 -11.36 -16.93 -18.04
N VAL A 507 -12.42 -17.43 -17.41
CA VAL A 507 -13.22 -18.54 -17.91
C VAL A 507 -14.43 -17.97 -18.63
N LEU A 508 -14.59 -18.35 -19.88
CA LEU A 508 -15.58 -17.79 -20.78
C LEU A 508 -16.70 -18.80 -21.05
N LEU A 509 -17.94 -18.34 -20.94
CA LEU A 509 -19.14 -19.07 -21.32
C LEU A 509 -19.77 -18.36 -22.53
N GLY A 510 -19.78 -19.01 -23.69
CA GLY A 510 -20.25 -18.37 -24.91
C GLY A 510 -19.44 -17.16 -25.35
N GLY A 511 -18.16 -17.12 -25.00
CA GLY A 511 -17.27 -15.99 -25.29
C GLY A 511 -17.33 -14.84 -24.29
N VAL A 512 -18.22 -14.89 -23.29
CA VAL A 512 -18.37 -13.87 -22.25
C VAL A 512 -17.71 -14.37 -20.96
N PRO A 513 -16.93 -13.55 -20.25
CA PRO A 513 -16.31 -13.93 -18.99
C PRO A 513 -17.37 -14.34 -17.95
N ALA A 514 -17.29 -15.57 -17.45
CA ALA A 514 -18.13 -16.11 -16.40
C ALA A 514 -17.42 -16.17 -15.05
N TRP A 515 -16.11 -16.31 -15.05
CA TRP A 515 -15.28 -16.26 -13.87
C TRP A 515 -13.92 -15.65 -14.21
N ARG A 516 -13.33 -14.94 -13.27
CA ARG A 516 -12.06 -14.24 -13.44
C ARG A 516 -11.21 -14.34 -12.19
N THR A 517 -9.91 -14.53 -12.37
CA THR A 517 -8.91 -14.39 -11.31
C THR A 517 -7.61 -13.81 -11.86
N TYR A 518 -6.66 -13.53 -10.97
CA TYR A 518 -5.31 -13.12 -11.34
C TYR A 518 -4.30 -14.06 -10.72
N PHE A 519 -3.21 -14.30 -11.43
CA PHE A 519 -2.07 -15.07 -10.94
C PHE A 519 -0.77 -14.43 -11.41
N ARG A 520 0.31 -14.77 -10.74
CA ARG A 520 1.64 -14.26 -11.05
C ARG A 520 2.58 -15.38 -11.45
N VAL A 521 3.36 -15.16 -12.50
CA VAL A 521 4.50 -15.98 -12.85
C VAL A 521 5.74 -15.32 -12.28
N VAL A 522 6.50 -16.04 -11.45
CA VAL A 522 7.78 -15.61 -10.88
C VAL A 522 8.93 -16.36 -11.54
N PRO A 523 10.15 -15.81 -11.50
CA PRO A 523 11.34 -16.41 -12.10
C PRO A 523 11.61 -17.86 -11.71
#